data_472bdf6049ebd365bc0903ce5646a5f8
#
_entry.id   472bdf6049ebd365bc0903ce5646a5f8
#
_cell.length_a   1.000
_cell.length_b   1.000
_cell.length_c   1.000
_cell.angle_alpha   90.00
_cell.angle_beta   90.00
_cell.angle_gamma   90.00
#
_symmetry.space_group_name_H-M   'P 1'
#
loop_
_entity.id
_entity.type
_entity.pdbx_description
1 polymer ?
#
loop_
_entity_poly.entity_id
_entity_poly.type
_entity_poly.pdbx_seq_one_letter_code
_entity_poly.pdbx_strand_id
1 'polypeptide(L)'
;MIIEKEIINNGIITTDSIGFKEAALDNDSNCSTGDNDYLLPKLTASLKRAKTIDIIVGFLMESGVKLLIKDLKQVADKGVRIRVLTGNYLNITQPQALYLLKGALGEKVDLRFYNVPNKSFHPKSYIFEYEEDGDVFIGSSNISNSALTTGIEWNYRLNKDKNLEDFTHFQNVFEDLFLNHSIIIDDDEMKRYSSVWKRAKIFNDLEKAEDNKDQFGTVIPLYEPRGAQIEALYELEKCREEGLDKGLVVAATGIGKTYLAAFDSLGFHKVLFVAHREEILNQAEISFKNIRPNIKTGFFSGKNKESNCDVVFATVQTLGQKQYLCEEYFKKDEFDYIIIDEFHHAAAGNYANVIEYFTPKFLLGLTATPERLDNKDVFALCDYNIVYEVRLKGAIDKGWLVPFRYYGVFDDTDYTKISSRNGKYDGEELETALMINKRADLILKHYKKYNSKRALGFCSSRKHAEYMSEYFNENGIKACTVVSGAQTEFSMQRREAVDKLKKGELNIIFSVDMFNEGLDIPEIDMILLLRPTESPKGMFGATFYVNR
;
A
#
# COMPACT_ATOMS: atom_id res chain seq x y z
N MET A 1 -19.33 -26.22 28.13
CA MET A 1 -20.45 -25.53 27.45
C MET A 1 -19.94 -25.19 26.06
N ILE A 2 -20.51 -25.81 25.04
CA ILE A 2 -20.01 -25.79 23.67
C ILE A 2 -20.31 -24.40 23.10
N ILE A 3 -19.26 -23.65 22.74
CA ILE A 3 -19.40 -22.41 21.98
C ILE A 3 -19.37 -22.82 20.51
N GLU A 4 -20.51 -22.71 19.82
CA GLU A 4 -20.58 -22.88 18.39
C GLU A 4 -19.76 -21.78 17.71
N LYS A 5 -18.79 -22.20 16.90
CA LYS A 5 -17.99 -21.31 16.04
C LYS A 5 -18.86 -20.89 14.86
N GLU A 6 -19.42 -19.69 14.87
CA GLU A 6 -19.84 -19.05 13.65
C GLU A 6 -18.63 -18.40 12.98
N ILE A 7 -18.38 -18.81 11.75
CA ILE A 7 -17.34 -18.30 10.87
C ILE A 7 -17.72 -16.86 10.48
N ILE A 8 -16.93 -15.92 10.92
CA ILE A 8 -17.11 -14.49 10.64
C ILE A 8 -16.58 -14.23 9.23
N ASN A 9 -17.51 -14.05 8.30
CA ASN A 9 -17.24 -13.39 7.02
C ASN A 9 -17.19 -11.88 7.24
N ASN A 10 -16.10 -11.25 6.79
CA ASN A 10 -15.81 -9.82 6.83
C ASN A 10 -15.30 -9.28 8.17
N GLY A 11 -14.02 -9.28 8.34
CA GLY A 11 -13.04 -8.56 9.15
C GLY A 11 -13.43 -7.42 10.12
N ILE A 12 -14.70 -7.23 10.43
CA ILE A 12 -15.20 -6.27 11.42
C ILE A 12 -15.88 -7.10 12.52
N ILE A 13 -15.16 -7.34 13.60
CA ILE A 13 -15.77 -7.79 14.85
C ILE A 13 -16.48 -6.56 15.43
N THR A 14 -17.80 -6.47 15.26
CA THR A 14 -18.59 -5.50 16.01
C THR A 14 -18.79 -6.03 17.43
N THR A 15 -18.86 -5.13 18.42
CA THR A 15 -19.18 -5.46 19.82
C THR A 15 -20.46 -6.27 19.99
N ASP A 16 -21.34 -6.26 19.00
CA ASP A 16 -22.61 -7.01 18.98
C ASP A 16 -22.43 -8.51 18.66
N SER A 17 -21.27 -8.91 18.07
CA SER A 17 -20.98 -10.32 17.73
C SER A 17 -20.26 -11.10 18.85
N ILE A 18 -19.71 -10.40 19.84
CA ILE A 18 -19.22 -10.99 21.07
C ILE A 18 -20.34 -10.77 22.08
N GLY A 19 -21.11 -11.78 22.44
CA GLY A 19 -22.24 -11.69 23.38
C GLY A 19 -21.81 -11.32 24.80
N PHE A 20 -21.19 -10.15 24.98
CA PHE A 20 -20.89 -9.59 26.28
C PHE A 20 -22.19 -9.04 26.89
N LYS A 21 -22.62 -9.60 28.01
CA LYS A 21 -23.61 -8.94 28.87
C LYS A 21 -23.05 -7.56 29.25
N GLU A 22 -23.85 -6.50 29.17
CA GLU A 22 -23.51 -5.22 29.78
C GLU A 22 -23.19 -5.44 31.25
N ALA A 23 -21.91 -5.36 31.60
CA ALA A 23 -21.47 -5.43 32.98
C ALA A 23 -21.87 -4.13 33.67
N ALA A 24 -22.69 -4.23 34.70
CA ALA A 24 -22.91 -3.11 35.60
C ALA A 24 -21.59 -2.88 36.36
N LEU A 25 -20.90 -1.77 36.11
CA LEU A 25 -19.60 -1.43 36.71
C LEU A 25 -19.60 -1.47 38.24
N ASP A 26 -20.77 -1.31 38.86
CA ASP A 26 -20.90 -1.24 40.32
C ASP A 26 -20.77 -2.57 41.06
N ASN A 27 -20.92 -3.71 40.36
CA ASN A 27 -20.86 -5.05 40.98
C ASN A 27 -19.65 -5.89 40.51
N ASP A 28 -18.81 -5.38 39.59
CA ASP A 28 -17.65 -6.10 39.08
C ASP A 28 -16.39 -5.83 39.90
N SER A 29 -15.50 -6.80 39.95
CA SER A 29 -14.15 -6.62 40.49
C SER A 29 -13.46 -5.40 39.87
N ASN A 30 -12.72 -4.64 40.67
CA ASN A 30 -11.86 -3.56 40.18
C ASN A 30 -10.67 -4.10 39.34
N CYS A 31 -10.41 -5.39 39.38
CA CYS A 31 -9.34 -6.02 38.61
C CYS A 31 -9.86 -6.53 37.27
N SER A 32 -8.99 -6.54 36.27
CA SER A 32 -9.15 -7.22 35.01
C SER A 32 -7.83 -7.94 34.72
N THR A 33 -7.87 -9.27 34.54
CA THR A 33 -6.67 -10.12 34.50
C THR A 33 -6.51 -10.89 33.21
N GLY A 34 -7.40 -10.69 32.23
CA GLY A 34 -7.46 -11.47 31.00
C GLY A 34 -8.19 -12.81 31.19
N ASP A 35 -7.98 -13.75 30.30
CA ASP A 35 -8.61 -15.09 30.26
C ASP A 35 -10.14 -15.05 30.05
N ASN A 36 -10.93 -14.56 30.96
CA ASN A 36 -12.39 -14.35 30.81
C ASN A 36 -12.85 -13.00 31.38
N ASP A 37 -11.93 -12.18 31.84
CA ASP A 37 -12.18 -10.85 32.41
C ASP A 37 -11.33 -9.79 31.68
N TYR A 38 -11.80 -9.40 30.51
CA TYR A 38 -11.08 -8.47 29.62
C TYR A 38 -11.38 -7.01 29.93
N LEU A 39 -10.46 -6.11 29.57
CA LEU A 39 -10.59 -4.67 29.80
C LEU A 39 -11.63 -4.02 28.89
N LEU A 40 -11.84 -4.49 27.66
CA LEU A 40 -12.73 -3.87 26.68
C LEU A 40 -14.16 -3.61 27.18
N PRO A 41 -14.88 -4.57 27.81
CA PRO A 41 -16.23 -4.30 28.31
C PRO A 41 -16.27 -3.16 29.36
N LYS A 42 -15.25 -3.09 30.22
CA LYS A 42 -15.14 -2.05 31.25
C LYS A 42 -14.88 -0.67 30.63
N LEU A 43 -13.98 -0.59 29.65
CA LEU A 43 -13.74 0.65 28.90
C LEU A 43 -15.00 1.11 28.16
N THR A 44 -15.70 0.21 27.45
CA THR A 44 -16.94 0.52 26.74
C THR A 44 -18.04 1.06 27.66
N ALA A 45 -18.17 0.47 28.85
CA ALA A 45 -19.13 0.95 29.86
C ALA A 45 -18.74 2.35 30.40
N SER A 46 -17.46 2.60 30.65
CA SER A 46 -16.96 3.91 31.07
C SER A 46 -17.09 4.97 29.99
N LEU A 47 -16.81 4.64 28.72
CA LEU A 47 -17.01 5.54 27.58
C LEU A 47 -18.44 6.08 27.50
N LYS A 48 -19.45 5.21 27.66
CA LYS A 48 -20.86 5.61 27.57
C LYS A 48 -21.29 6.64 28.63
N ARG A 49 -20.61 6.69 29.78
CA ARG A 49 -20.90 7.58 30.92
C ARG A 49 -20.04 8.84 30.93
N ALA A 50 -18.94 8.85 30.18
CA ALA A 50 -17.90 9.88 30.29
C ALA A 50 -18.37 11.28 29.89
N LYS A 51 -17.91 12.28 30.60
CA LYS A 51 -17.95 13.71 30.27
C LYS A 51 -16.60 14.20 29.73
N THR A 52 -15.50 13.60 30.19
CA THR A 52 -14.18 13.77 29.62
C THR A 52 -13.46 12.43 29.55
N ILE A 53 -12.62 12.27 28.56
CA ILE A 53 -11.85 11.05 28.29
C ILE A 53 -10.41 11.45 28.03
N ASP A 54 -9.51 10.95 28.89
CA ASP A 54 -8.08 11.12 28.75
C ASP A 54 -7.40 9.75 28.67
N ILE A 55 -6.72 9.48 27.58
CA ILE A 55 -6.06 8.20 27.31
C ILE A 55 -4.56 8.44 27.21
N ILE A 56 -3.77 7.70 27.96
CA ILE A 56 -2.32 7.71 27.90
C ILE A 56 -1.81 6.29 27.74
N VAL A 57 -1.26 5.98 26.56
CA VAL A 57 -0.79 4.62 26.22
C VAL A 57 0.55 4.67 25.52
N GLY A 58 1.38 3.65 25.76
CA GLY A 58 2.70 3.56 25.16
C GLY A 58 2.65 3.51 23.63
N PHE A 59 1.63 2.84 23.08
CA PHE A 59 1.40 2.75 21.64
C PHE A 59 -0.08 2.46 21.28
N LEU A 60 -0.41 2.75 20.03
CA LEU A 60 -1.70 2.52 19.40
C LEU A 60 -1.54 1.54 18.24
N MET A 61 -2.38 0.50 18.21
CA MET A 61 -2.51 -0.41 17.08
C MET A 61 -3.85 -0.19 16.39
N GLU A 62 -3.88 -0.32 15.07
CA GLU A 62 -5.11 -0.20 14.27
C GLU A 62 -6.20 -1.16 14.75
N SER A 63 -5.81 -2.41 15.06
CA SER A 63 -6.72 -3.45 15.55
C SER A 63 -7.42 -3.07 16.85
N GLY A 64 -6.72 -2.43 17.77
CA GLY A 64 -7.30 -1.98 19.04
C GLY A 64 -8.18 -0.72 18.87
N VAL A 65 -7.76 0.22 18.03
CA VAL A 65 -8.56 1.40 17.72
C VAL A 65 -9.90 1.02 17.09
N LYS A 66 -9.92 0.04 16.17
CA LYS A 66 -11.16 -0.47 15.55
C LYS A 66 -12.18 -0.97 16.56
N LEU A 67 -11.74 -1.51 17.70
CA LEU A 67 -12.66 -1.96 18.77
C LEU A 67 -13.36 -0.80 19.49
N LEU A 68 -12.68 0.34 19.62
CA LEU A 68 -13.16 1.48 20.41
C LEU A 68 -13.78 2.60 19.56
N ILE A 69 -13.47 2.66 18.27
CA ILE A 69 -13.74 3.83 17.42
C ILE A 69 -15.24 4.16 17.30
N LYS A 70 -16.12 3.15 17.27
CA LYS A 70 -17.57 3.36 17.23
C LYS A 70 -18.08 4.07 18.49
N ASP A 71 -17.64 3.61 19.67
CA ASP A 71 -18.05 4.18 20.93
C ASP A 71 -17.42 5.58 21.14
N LEU A 72 -16.14 5.75 20.77
CA LEU A 72 -15.46 7.05 20.79
C LEU A 72 -16.17 8.07 19.89
N LYS A 73 -16.58 7.68 18.68
CA LYS A 73 -17.35 8.55 17.76
C LYS A 73 -18.70 8.95 18.37
N GLN A 74 -19.44 8.01 18.94
CA GLN A 74 -20.74 8.28 19.57
C GLN A 74 -20.64 9.31 20.71
N VAL A 75 -19.60 9.22 21.54
CA VAL A 75 -19.42 10.16 22.66
C VAL A 75 -18.85 11.49 22.19
N ALA A 76 -17.97 11.51 21.20
CA ALA A 76 -17.48 12.72 20.56
C ALA A 76 -18.61 13.53 19.90
N ASP A 77 -19.58 12.84 19.27
CA ASP A 77 -20.76 13.48 18.67
C ASP A 77 -21.71 14.10 19.72
N LYS A 78 -21.63 13.66 20.97
CA LYS A 78 -22.32 14.28 22.12
C LYS A 78 -21.53 15.43 22.76
N GLY A 79 -20.35 15.78 22.23
CA GLY A 79 -19.51 16.87 22.71
C GLY A 79 -18.57 16.48 23.85
N VAL A 80 -18.36 15.19 24.10
CA VAL A 80 -17.38 14.71 25.08
C VAL A 80 -15.97 15.04 24.60
N ARG A 81 -15.16 15.67 25.47
CA ARG A 81 -13.75 15.97 25.18
C ARG A 81 -12.93 14.69 25.23
N ILE A 82 -12.17 14.43 24.17
CA ILE A 82 -11.30 13.26 24.04
C ILE A 82 -9.87 13.74 23.82
N ARG A 83 -8.95 13.32 24.69
CA ARG A 83 -7.50 13.56 24.56
C ARG A 83 -6.76 12.23 24.56
N VAL A 84 -5.80 12.08 23.65
CA VAL A 84 -5.00 10.86 23.53
C VAL A 84 -3.53 11.23 23.49
N LEU A 85 -2.75 10.74 24.43
CA LEU A 85 -1.30 10.86 24.50
C LEU A 85 -0.66 9.49 24.24
N THR A 86 0.14 9.38 23.19
CA THR A 86 0.81 8.13 22.82
C THR A 86 2.29 8.35 22.53
N GLY A 87 3.05 7.26 22.45
CA GLY A 87 4.47 7.31 22.12
C GLY A 87 4.73 7.13 20.64
N ASN A 88 5.80 7.78 20.14
CA ASN A 88 6.38 7.52 18.81
C ASN A 88 7.69 6.72 18.92
N TYR A 89 8.08 6.31 20.12
CA TYR A 89 9.33 5.59 20.41
C TYR A 89 9.30 4.20 19.78
N LEU A 90 10.41 3.77 19.19
CA LEU A 90 10.58 2.50 18.49
C LEU A 90 9.61 2.26 17.31
N ASN A 91 8.88 3.28 16.86
CA ASN A 91 7.91 3.18 15.77
C ASN A 91 6.85 2.06 15.98
N ILE A 92 6.38 1.88 17.22
CA ILE A 92 5.39 0.85 17.55
C ILE A 92 3.97 1.34 17.25
N THR A 93 3.66 2.61 17.58
CA THR A 93 2.37 3.20 17.20
C THR A 93 2.17 3.10 15.69
N GLN A 94 1.10 2.47 15.26
CA GLN A 94 0.81 2.31 13.84
C GLN A 94 0.23 3.61 13.26
N PRO A 95 0.76 4.13 12.14
CA PRO A 95 0.16 5.29 11.46
C PRO A 95 -1.31 5.08 11.13
N GLN A 96 -1.73 3.87 10.74
CA GLN A 96 -3.12 3.52 10.47
C GLN A 96 -4.04 3.80 11.65
N ALA A 97 -3.58 3.55 12.90
CA ALA A 97 -4.32 3.85 14.11
C ALA A 97 -4.56 5.34 14.28
N LEU A 98 -3.54 6.17 13.96
CA LEU A 98 -3.63 7.63 14.04
C LEU A 98 -4.61 8.18 12.99
N TYR A 99 -4.47 7.73 11.73
CA TYR A 99 -5.37 8.12 10.65
C TYR A 99 -6.81 7.70 10.94
N LEU A 100 -7.04 6.51 11.50
CA LEU A 100 -8.37 6.03 11.86
C LEU A 100 -9.01 6.90 12.96
N LEU A 101 -8.25 7.26 14.01
CA LEU A 101 -8.74 8.16 15.05
C LEU A 101 -9.05 9.55 14.50
N LYS A 102 -8.13 10.13 13.72
CA LYS A 102 -8.30 11.47 13.16
C LYS A 102 -9.44 11.51 12.13
N GLY A 103 -9.54 10.50 11.25
CA GLY A 103 -10.61 10.40 10.26
C GLY A 103 -11.99 10.27 10.88
N ALA A 104 -12.14 9.42 11.91
CA ALA A 104 -13.43 9.20 12.56
C ALA A 104 -13.88 10.32 13.50
N LEU A 105 -12.94 11.01 14.16
CA LEU A 105 -13.22 11.99 15.22
C LEU A 105 -12.94 13.44 14.80
N GLY A 106 -12.11 13.66 13.77
CA GLY A 106 -11.73 14.99 13.29
C GLY A 106 -11.11 15.86 14.39
N GLU A 107 -11.57 17.09 14.51
CA GLU A 107 -11.15 18.05 15.52
C GLU A 107 -11.71 17.78 16.93
N LYS A 108 -12.54 16.73 17.09
CA LYS A 108 -13.11 16.33 18.38
C LYS A 108 -12.14 15.53 19.25
N VAL A 109 -11.00 15.13 18.70
CA VAL A 109 -9.91 14.48 19.42
C VAL A 109 -8.66 15.35 19.42
N ASP A 110 -8.07 15.60 20.59
CA ASP A 110 -6.73 16.17 20.72
C ASP A 110 -5.74 15.00 20.85
N LEU A 111 -5.06 14.69 19.77
CA LEU A 111 -4.14 13.55 19.64
C LEU A 111 -2.71 14.06 19.66
N ARG A 112 -1.87 13.53 20.56
CA ARG A 112 -0.49 13.99 20.74
C ARG A 112 0.51 12.87 20.90
N PHE A 113 1.74 13.13 20.45
CA PHE A 113 2.91 12.31 20.78
C PHE A 113 3.64 12.86 21.99
N TYR A 114 3.99 11.98 22.94
CA TYR A 114 4.97 12.31 23.97
C TYR A 114 6.32 12.62 23.32
N ASN A 115 6.92 13.75 23.67
CA ASN A 115 8.12 14.28 23.00
C ASN A 115 9.16 14.80 24.01
N VAL A 116 9.72 13.90 24.82
CA VAL A 116 10.87 14.23 25.69
C VAL A 116 12.06 13.39 25.28
N PRO A 117 13.16 14.02 24.82
CA PRO A 117 14.37 13.29 24.39
C PRO A 117 14.93 12.40 25.50
N ASN A 118 15.37 11.20 25.14
CA ASN A 118 16.04 10.23 26.01
C ASN A 118 15.22 9.74 27.22
N LYS A 119 13.89 9.94 27.20
CA LYS A 119 12.97 9.31 28.16
C LYS A 119 12.12 8.25 27.49
N SER A 120 12.08 7.04 28.06
CA SER A 120 11.14 6.01 27.65
C SER A 120 9.71 6.41 28.04
N PHE A 121 8.75 6.10 27.15
CA PHE A 121 7.34 6.39 27.39
C PHE A 121 6.54 5.10 27.23
N HIS A 122 6.02 4.55 28.34
CA HIS A 122 5.34 3.27 28.34
C HIS A 122 4.15 3.18 29.32
N PRO A 123 3.44 4.29 29.63
CA PRO A 123 2.24 4.24 30.46
C PRO A 123 1.08 3.53 29.73
N LYS A 124 0.12 3.03 30.50
CA LYS A 124 -1.16 2.54 30.02
C LYS A 124 -2.20 2.89 31.06
N SER A 125 -2.92 3.99 30.80
CA SER A 125 -3.98 4.45 31.67
C SER A 125 -5.10 5.09 30.87
N TYR A 126 -6.32 4.89 31.35
CA TYR A 126 -7.56 5.40 30.76
C TYR A 126 -8.31 6.12 31.86
N ILE A 127 -8.47 7.44 31.74
CA ILE A 127 -9.06 8.31 32.74
C ILE A 127 -10.41 8.79 32.22
N PHE A 128 -11.46 8.53 32.99
CA PHE A 128 -12.82 8.92 32.67
C PHE A 128 -13.37 9.80 33.81
N GLU A 129 -13.84 10.98 33.48
CA GLU A 129 -14.67 11.77 34.41
C GLU A 129 -16.15 11.63 34.02
N TYR A 130 -16.96 11.41 35.00
CA TYR A 130 -18.41 11.41 34.93
C TYR A 130 -18.98 12.70 35.50
N GLU A 131 -20.27 12.78 35.76
CA GLU A 131 -20.91 13.99 36.28
C GLU A 131 -20.48 14.27 37.75
N GLU A 132 -20.49 13.25 38.59
CA GLU A 132 -20.16 13.37 40.02
C GLU A 132 -18.98 12.47 40.43
N ASP A 133 -18.55 11.53 39.59
CA ASP A 133 -17.54 10.52 39.89
C ASP A 133 -16.52 10.39 38.75
N GLY A 134 -15.64 9.40 38.82
CA GLY A 134 -14.66 9.10 37.79
C GLY A 134 -13.94 7.76 38.01
N ASP A 135 -13.36 7.24 36.95
CA ASP A 135 -12.55 6.01 36.98
C ASP A 135 -11.20 6.23 36.31
N VAL A 136 -10.15 5.64 36.87
CA VAL A 136 -8.86 5.46 36.20
C VAL A 136 -8.58 3.99 36.10
N PHE A 137 -8.42 3.49 34.87
CA PHE A 137 -7.89 2.13 34.64
C PHE A 137 -6.38 2.22 34.42
N ILE A 138 -5.62 1.46 35.18
CA ILE A 138 -4.15 1.45 35.14
C ILE A 138 -3.69 0.00 35.02
N GLY A 139 -2.76 -0.28 34.12
CA GLY A 139 -2.25 -1.64 34.00
C GLY A 139 -1.27 -1.85 32.86
N SER A 140 -1.35 -3.03 32.26
CA SER A 140 -0.45 -3.44 31.17
C SER A 140 -1.04 -3.22 29.76
N SER A 141 -2.36 -2.96 29.61
CA SER A 141 -3.06 -2.91 28.33
C SER A 141 -2.81 -1.65 27.53
N ASN A 142 -2.14 -1.78 26.39
CA ASN A 142 -2.16 -0.78 25.33
C ASN A 142 -3.44 -0.88 24.48
N ILE A 143 -3.67 0.03 23.53
CA ILE A 143 -4.77 -0.09 22.57
C ILE A 143 -4.34 -1.02 21.43
N SER A 144 -4.50 -2.33 21.67
CA SER A 144 -4.35 -3.39 20.67
C SER A 144 -5.48 -4.42 20.84
N ASN A 145 -5.77 -5.21 19.79
CA ASN A 145 -6.83 -6.24 19.89
C ASN A 145 -6.52 -7.23 20.99
N SER A 146 -5.31 -7.79 21.01
CA SER A 146 -4.89 -8.77 22.02
C SER A 146 -4.98 -8.22 23.44
N ALA A 147 -4.47 -7.01 23.68
CA ALA A 147 -4.48 -6.42 25.03
C ALA A 147 -5.90 -6.11 25.55
N LEU A 148 -6.86 -5.85 24.66
CA LEU A 148 -8.23 -5.50 25.04
C LEU A 148 -9.18 -6.72 25.11
N THR A 149 -8.89 -7.84 24.39
CA THR A 149 -9.87 -8.92 24.18
C THR A 149 -9.39 -10.36 24.45
N THR A 150 -8.12 -10.68 24.21
CA THR A 150 -7.64 -12.08 24.23
C THR A 150 -6.39 -12.33 25.06
N GLY A 151 -5.60 -11.27 25.29
CA GLY A 151 -4.33 -11.36 26.03
C GLY A 151 -4.54 -11.46 27.55
N ILE A 152 -3.53 -11.99 28.23
CA ILE A 152 -3.46 -11.94 29.69
C ILE A 152 -2.85 -10.59 30.07
N GLU A 153 -3.71 -9.67 30.46
CA GLU A 153 -3.36 -8.30 30.81
C GLU A 153 -3.95 -7.95 32.18
N TRP A 154 -3.14 -7.38 33.03
CA TRP A 154 -3.56 -6.99 34.36
C TRP A 154 -3.85 -5.50 34.42
N ASN A 155 -5.09 -5.16 34.76
CA ASN A 155 -5.52 -3.78 34.94
C ASN A 155 -6.29 -3.64 36.24
N TYR A 156 -6.18 -2.47 36.87
CA TYR A 156 -6.89 -2.11 38.07
C TYR A 156 -7.69 -0.84 37.85
N ARG A 157 -8.95 -0.84 38.28
CA ARG A 157 -9.83 0.32 38.27
C ARG A 157 -9.76 1.04 39.61
N LEU A 158 -9.29 2.26 39.60
CA LEU A 158 -9.32 3.19 40.70
C LEU A 158 -10.52 4.14 40.54
N ASN A 159 -11.43 4.12 41.50
CA ASN A 159 -12.62 4.96 41.48
C ASN A 159 -12.37 6.27 42.28
N LYS A 160 -12.83 7.41 41.78
CA LYS A 160 -12.60 8.74 42.30
C LYS A 160 -13.17 8.92 43.70
N ASP A 161 -14.41 8.46 43.93
CA ASP A 161 -15.08 8.59 45.23
C ASP A 161 -14.33 7.91 46.37
N LYS A 162 -13.67 6.77 46.06
CA LYS A 162 -12.95 5.97 47.05
C LYS A 162 -11.49 6.40 47.22
N ASN A 163 -10.90 7.04 46.21
CA ASN A 163 -9.47 7.38 46.16
C ASN A 163 -9.25 8.72 45.46
N LEU A 164 -9.81 9.78 45.99
CA LEU A 164 -9.78 11.12 45.39
C LEU A 164 -8.36 11.65 45.19
N GLU A 165 -7.46 11.40 46.14
CA GLU A 165 -6.08 11.87 46.09
C GLU A 165 -5.32 11.24 44.91
N ASP A 166 -5.37 9.93 44.80
CA ASP A 166 -4.71 9.19 43.70
C ASP A 166 -5.33 9.54 42.34
N PHE A 167 -6.67 9.64 42.27
CA PHE A 167 -7.36 10.05 41.05
C PHE A 167 -6.87 11.43 40.56
N THR A 168 -6.84 12.40 41.48
CA THR A 168 -6.38 13.76 41.20
C THR A 168 -4.90 13.79 40.80
N HIS A 169 -4.07 12.93 41.39
CA HIS A 169 -2.68 12.81 41.06
C HIS A 169 -2.51 12.33 39.60
N PHE A 170 -3.24 11.29 39.18
CA PHE A 170 -3.19 10.79 37.79
C PHE A 170 -3.64 11.85 36.78
N GLN A 171 -4.70 12.61 37.11
CA GLN A 171 -5.15 13.72 36.25
C GLN A 171 -4.08 14.81 36.12
N ASN A 172 -3.48 15.23 37.21
CA ASN A 172 -2.46 16.29 37.22
C ASN A 172 -1.22 15.86 36.44
N VAL A 173 -0.77 14.59 36.58
CA VAL A 173 0.35 14.07 35.82
C VAL A 173 0.02 13.95 34.35
N PHE A 174 -1.19 13.50 34.00
CA PHE A 174 -1.63 13.46 32.60
C PHE A 174 -1.63 14.87 32.00
N GLU A 175 -2.18 15.86 32.72
CA GLU A 175 -2.26 17.28 32.28
C GLU A 175 -0.86 17.85 32.01
N ASP A 176 0.10 17.62 32.92
CA ASP A 176 1.49 18.07 32.75
C ASP A 176 2.15 17.42 31.52
N LEU A 177 2.04 16.09 31.37
CA LEU A 177 2.60 15.37 30.24
C LEU A 177 1.96 15.81 28.91
N PHE A 178 0.66 16.04 28.92
CA PHE A 178 -0.12 16.40 27.75
C PHE A 178 0.18 17.83 27.27
N LEU A 179 0.26 18.79 28.19
CA LEU A 179 0.47 20.19 27.83
C LEU A 179 1.93 20.57 27.65
N ASN A 180 2.82 20.05 28.51
CA ASN A 180 4.20 20.53 28.61
C ASN A 180 5.22 19.58 27.95
N HIS A 181 4.85 18.31 27.69
CA HIS A 181 5.77 17.26 27.26
C HIS A 181 5.31 16.52 26.00
N SER A 182 4.44 17.13 25.20
CA SER A 182 3.91 16.53 24.00
C SER A 182 3.92 17.46 22.78
N ILE A 183 3.75 16.90 21.61
CA ILE A 183 3.51 17.60 20.35
C ILE A 183 2.16 17.16 19.77
N ILE A 184 1.45 18.11 19.16
CA ILE A 184 0.17 17.84 18.49
C ILE A 184 0.44 16.98 17.25
N ILE A 185 -0.38 15.97 17.06
CA ILE A 185 -0.39 15.17 15.84
C ILE A 185 -1.41 15.80 14.88
N ASP A 186 -0.97 16.80 14.14
CA ASP A 186 -1.69 17.37 13.00
C ASP A 186 -1.42 16.57 11.72
N ASP A 187 -1.99 16.99 10.60
CA ASP A 187 -1.83 16.31 9.31
C ASP A 187 -0.37 16.26 8.86
N ASP A 188 0.42 17.30 9.13
CA ASP A 188 1.83 17.36 8.76
C ASP A 188 2.67 16.40 9.62
N GLU A 189 2.43 16.35 10.91
CA GLU A 189 3.09 15.40 11.81
C GLU A 189 2.69 13.95 11.51
N MET A 190 1.43 13.67 11.19
CA MET A 190 0.99 12.35 10.74
C MET A 190 1.73 11.91 9.47
N LYS A 191 1.81 12.80 8.46
CA LYS A 191 2.56 12.55 7.23
C LYS A 191 4.05 12.34 7.49
N ARG A 192 4.64 13.17 8.34
CA ARG A 192 6.04 13.04 8.75
C ARG A 192 6.29 11.69 9.43
N TYR A 193 5.47 11.33 10.40
CA TYR A 193 5.59 10.08 11.13
C TYR A 193 5.40 8.86 10.22
N SER A 194 4.36 8.84 9.37
CA SER A 194 4.10 7.75 8.45
C SER A 194 5.23 7.55 7.43
N SER A 195 5.88 8.65 7.01
CA SER A 195 6.98 8.60 6.04
C SER A 195 8.24 7.90 6.58
N VAL A 196 8.51 8.04 7.89
CA VAL A 196 9.68 7.44 8.55
C VAL A 196 9.37 6.14 9.28
N TRP A 197 8.09 5.82 9.42
CA TRP A 197 7.65 4.64 10.16
C TRP A 197 8.11 3.35 9.48
N LYS A 198 8.78 2.49 10.26
CA LYS A 198 9.16 1.14 9.88
C LYS A 198 8.78 0.21 11.02
N ARG A 199 7.96 -0.78 10.72
CA ARG A 199 7.56 -1.76 11.73
C ARG A 199 8.80 -2.44 12.32
N ALA A 200 8.93 -2.42 13.63
CA ALA A 200 10.04 -3.09 14.32
C ALA A 200 9.93 -4.62 14.12
N LYS A 201 11.04 -5.27 13.77
CA LYS A 201 11.13 -6.70 13.43
C LYS A 201 10.54 -7.60 14.52
N ILE A 202 10.73 -7.22 15.79
CA ILE A 202 10.29 -7.98 16.97
C ILE A 202 8.76 -8.09 17.07
N PHE A 203 8.02 -7.07 16.60
CA PHE A 203 6.54 -7.09 16.61
C PHE A 203 5.96 -7.92 15.47
N ASN A 204 6.66 -8.05 14.36
CA ASN A 204 6.30 -9.00 13.31
C ASN A 204 6.28 -10.44 13.81
N ASP A 205 7.13 -10.76 14.77
CA ASP A 205 7.25 -12.13 15.30
C ASP A 205 6.27 -12.37 16.47
N LEU A 206 5.99 -11.35 17.29
CA LEU A 206 5.05 -11.45 18.42
C LEU A 206 3.59 -11.49 17.97
N GLU A 207 3.15 -10.60 17.05
CA GLU A 207 1.77 -10.66 16.52
C GLU A 207 1.54 -11.92 15.67
N LYS A 208 2.55 -12.37 14.90
CA LYS A 208 2.46 -13.67 14.21
C LYS A 208 2.26 -14.84 15.18
N ALA A 209 2.82 -14.75 16.37
CA ALA A 209 2.64 -15.78 17.41
C ALA A 209 1.27 -15.67 18.10
N GLU A 210 0.70 -14.47 18.20
CA GLU A 210 -0.61 -14.24 18.82
C GLU A 210 -1.78 -14.49 17.87
N ASP A 211 -1.71 -14.05 16.61
CA ASP A 211 -2.76 -14.24 15.60
C ASP A 211 -2.80 -15.68 15.00
N ASN A 212 -1.69 -16.44 15.13
CA ASN A 212 -1.57 -17.80 14.58
C ASN A 212 -1.95 -18.93 15.58
N LYS A 213 -2.79 -18.71 16.54
CA LYS A 213 -3.36 -19.78 17.39
C LYS A 213 -4.38 -20.68 16.67
N ASP A 214 -4.53 -20.55 15.37
CA ASP A 214 -5.30 -21.50 14.57
C ASP A 214 -4.48 -22.77 14.25
N GLN A 215 -5.11 -23.91 14.46
CA GLN A 215 -4.68 -25.28 14.66
C GLN A 215 -3.78 -25.95 13.60
N PHE A 216 -3.25 -25.23 12.61
CA PHE A 216 -2.36 -25.80 11.59
C PHE A 216 -1.25 -24.81 11.24
N GLY A 217 -0.13 -24.94 11.83
CA GLY A 217 1.23 -24.41 11.61
C GLY A 217 1.65 -23.71 10.30
N THR A 218 0.74 -23.11 9.56
CA THR A 218 1.02 -22.30 8.39
C THR A 218 1.01 -20.84 8.79
N VAL A 219 2.18 -20.22 8.85
CA VAL A 219 2.32 -18.77 9.04
C VAL A 219 1.70 -18.06 7.83
N ILE A 220 0.51 -17.50 8.00
CA ILE A 220 -0.09 -16.63 6.98
C ILE A 220 0.61 -15.27 7.09
N PRO A 221 1.32 -14.79 6.05
CA PRO A 221 1.93 -13.47 6.10
C PRO A 221 0.85 -12.41 6.20
N LEU A 222 0.88 -11.61 7.25
CA LEU A 222 -0.01 -10.47 7.39
C LEU A 222 0.50 -9.33 6.50
N TYR A 223 -0.30 -8.96 5.49
CA TYR A 223 -0.01 -7.82 4.62
C TYR A 223 -0.62 -6.55 5.21
N GLU A 224 0.19 -5.50 5.32
CA GLU A 224 -0.25 -4.21 5.82
C GLU A 224 0.11 -3.09 4.83
N PRO A 225 -0.73 -2.05 4.74
CA PRO A 225 -0.37 -0.84 4.01
C PRO A 225 0.88 -0.19 4.60
N ARG A 226 1.71 0.43 3.76
CA ARG A 226 2.94 1.09 4.22
C ARG A 226 3.29 2.30 3.35
N GLY A 227 3.99 3.25 3.97
CA GLY A 227 4.45 4.45 3.27
C GLY A 227 3.31 5.18 2.56
N ALA A 228 3.47 5.42 1.27
CA ALA A 228 2.47 6.10 0.44
C ALA A 228 1.09 5.45 0.42
N GLN A 229 1.01 4.13 0.64
CA GLN A 229 -0.28 3.42 0.65
C GLN A 229 -1.16 3.88 1.80
N ILE A 230 -0.58 4.15 2.98
CA ILE A 230 -1.32 4.62 4.16
C ILE A 230 -1.94 5.98 3.88
N GLU A 231 -1.13 6.92 3.37
CA GLU A 231 -1.60 8.27 3.02
C GLU A 231 -2.68 8.21 1.94
N ALA A 232 -2.46 7.43 0.88
CA ALA A 232 -3.40 7.31 -0.24
C ALA A 232 -4.74 6.68 0.17
N LEU A 233 -4.74 5.66 1.05
CA LEU A 233 -5.97 5.04 1.57
C LEU A 233 -6.79 6.03 2.38
N TYR A 234 -6.14 6.82 3.23
CA TYR A 234 -6.80 7.87 3.99
C TYR A 234 -7.46 8.92 3.08
N GLU A 235 -6.72 9.42 2.08
CA GLU A 235 -7.27 10.42 1.15
C GLU A 235 -8.39 9.84 0.26
N LEU A 236 -8.33 8.55 -0.12
CA LEU A 236 -9.40 7.86 -0.85
C LEU A 236 -10.68 7.74 -0.01
N GLU A 237 -10.56 7.41 1.28
CA GLU A 237 -11.71 7.34 2.18
C GLU A 237 -12.36 8.71 2.35
N LYS A 238 -11.55 9.74 2.60
CA LYS A 238 -12.00 11.13 2.70
C LYS A 238 -12.70 11.61 1.40
N CYS A 239 -12.14 11.30 0.25
CA CYS A 239 -12.73 11.60 -1.05
C CYS A 239 -14.16 11.03 -1.19
N ARG A 240 -14.38 9.79 -0.76
CA ARG A 240 -15.70 9.16 -0.75
C ARG A 240 -16.66 9.77 0.28
N GLU A 241 -16.14 10.15 1.46
CA GLU A 241 -16.94 10.86 2.48
C GLU A 241 -17.43 12.23 1.99
N GLU A 242 -16.65 12.91 1.14
CA GLU A 242 -17.02 14.15 0.46
C GLU A 242 -18.05 13.94 -0.67
N GLY A 243 -18.42 12.69 -0.94
CA GLY A 243 -19.45 12.32 -1.93
C GLY A 243 -18.93 12.22 -3.37
N LEU A 244 -17.61 12.17 -3.57
CA LEU A 244 -17.02 11.97 -4.90
C LEU A 244 -17.04 10.48 -5.26
N ASP A 245 -17.36 10.20 -6.53
CA ASP A 245 -17.50 8.83 -7.07
C ASP A 245 -16.33 8.39 -7.96
N LYS A 246 -15.34 9.28 -8.16
CA LYS A 246 -14.16 9.02 -8.96
C LYS A 246 -12.91 9.63 -8.32
N GLY A 247 -11.77 8.98 -8.52
CA GLY A 247 -10.50 9.50 -8.04
C GLY A 247 -9.30 8.95 -8.81
N LEU A 248 -8.27 9.80 -8.97
CA LEU A 248 -7.00 9.44 -9.58
C LEU A 248 -5.91 9.40 -8.52
N VAL A 249 -5.19 8.30 -8.45
CA VAL A 249 -3.95 8.19 -7.68
C VAL A 249 -2.76 8.20 -8.63
N VAL A 250 -1.95 9.24 -8.50
CA VAL A 250 -0.69 9.38 -9.23
C VAL A 250 0.44 8.95 -8.31
N ALA A 251 0.99 7.76 -8.52
CA ALA A 251 2.04 7.23 -7.65
C ALA A 251 3.15 6.55 -8.45
N ALA A 252 4.40 6.88 -8.11
CA ALA A 252 5.57 6.33 -8.76
C ALA A 252 5.53 4.81 -8.82
N THR A 253 6.14 4.25 -9.86
CA THR A 253 6.29 2.79 -9.96
C THR A 253 7.11 2.27 -8.77
N GLY A 254 6.72 1.13 -8.20
CA GLY A 254 7.38 0.58 -7.02
C GLY A 254 6.77 0.91 -5.66
N ILE A 255 5.85 1.86 -5.63
CA ILE A 255 5.09 2.19 -4.40
C ILE A 255 4.12 1.07 -3.99
N GLY A 256 3.78 0.16 -4.92
CA GLY A 256 2.80 -0.90 -4.68
C GLY A 256 1.37 -0.45 -4.93
N LYS A 257 1.11 0.23 -6.07
CA LYS A 257 -0.24 0.66 -6.49
C LYS A 257 -1.27 -0.46 -6.50
N THR A 258 -0.89 -1.65 -6.94
CA THR A 258 -1.77 -2.83 -6.98
C THR A 258 -2.19 -3.29 -5.59
N TYR A 259 -1.26 -3.28 -4.62
CA TYR A 259 -1.57 -3.54 -3.21
C TYR A 259 -2.45 -2.44 -2.62
N LEU A 260 -2.20 -1.16 -2.95
CA LEU A 260 -3.08 -0.06 -2.57
C LEU A 260 -4.52 -0.33 -3.01
N ALA A 261 -4.72 -0.69 -4.29
CA ALA A 261 -6.05 -1.03 -4.81
C ALA A 261 -6.68 -2.24 -4.10
N ALA A 262 -5.87 -3.26 -3.78
CA ALA A 262 -6.35 -4.44 -3.05
C ALA A 262 -6.79 -4.07 -1.61
N PHE A 263 -6.04 -3.24 -0.89
CA PHE A 263 -6.44 -2.73 0.43
C PHE A 263 -7.70 -1.88 0.36
N ASP A 264 -7.77 -0.93 -0.57
CA ASP A 264 -8.94 -0.06 -0.74
C ASP A 264 -10.20 -0.85 -1.10
N SER A 265 -10.03 -1.97 -1.83
CA SER A 265 -11.13 -2.86 -2.22
C SER A 265 -11.82 -3.59 -1.06
N LEU A 266 -11.27 -3.57 0.16
CA LEU A 266 -11.86 -4.24 1.33
C LEU A 266 -13.25 -3.71 1.69
N GLY A 267 -13.54 -2.45 1.35
CA GLY A 267 -14.85 -1.82 1.56
C GLY A 267 -15.92 -2.17 0.51
N PHE A 268 -15.61 -3.02 -0.50
CA PHE A 268 -16.48 -3.28 -1.63
C PHE A 268 -16.72 -4.78 -1.86
N HIS A 269 -17.94 -5.13 -2.30
CA HIS A 269 -18.31 -6.53 -2.54
C HIS A 269 -17.92 -7.00 -3.94
N LYS A 270 -18.31 -6.24 -4.97
CA LYS A 270 -18.06 -6.56 -6.38
C LYS A 270 -17.02 -5.59 -6.96
N VAL A 271 -15.89 -6.12 -7.39
CA VAL A 271 -14.75 -5.32 -7.86
C VAL A 271 -14.36 -5.72 -9.29
N LEU A 272 -14.10 -4.73 -10.13
CA LEU A 272 -13.54 -4.92 -11.46
C LEU A 272 -12.14 -4.28 -11.52
N PHE A 273 -11.13 -5.08 -11.86
CA PHE A 273 -9.77 -4.61 -12.09
C PHE A 273 -9.46 -4.69 -13.59
N VAL A 274 -9.15 -3.55 -14.21
CA VAL A 274 -8.91 -3.44 -15.64
C VAL A 274 -7.46 -3.05 -15.93
N ALA A 275 -6.79 -3.82 -16.78
CA ALA A 275 -5.45 -3.54 -17.26
C ALA A 275 -5.31 -3.91 -18.74
N HIS A 276 -4.19 -3.52 -19.37
CA HIS A 276 -3.95 -3.77 -20.77
C HIS A 276 -3.19 -5.08 -21.07
N ARG A 277 -2.63 -5.76 -20.05
CA ARG A 277 -1.87 -7.01 -20.18
C ARG A 277 -2.31 -8.07 -19.18
N GLU A 278 -2.32 -9.31 -19.61
CA GLU A 278 -2.68 -10.46 -18.75
C GLU A 278 -1.66 -10.68 -17.62
N GLU A 279 -0.38 -10.37 -17.83
CA GLU A 279 0.63 -10.49 -16.77
C GLU A 279 0.35 -9.54 -15.60
N ILE A 280 -0.15 -8.33 -15.87
CA ILE A 280 -0.54 -7.36 -14.83
C ILE A 280 -1.75 -7.91 -14.07
N LEU A 281 -2.73 -8.50 -14.76
CA LEU A 281 -3.89 -9.10 -14.13
C LEU A 281 -3.53 -10.26 -13.20
N ASN A 282 -2.61 -11.13 -13.63
CA ASN A 282 -2.13 -12.26 -12.81
C ASN A 282 -1.40 -11.77 -11.54
N GLN A 283 -0.59 -10.72 -11.64
CA GLN A 283 0.07 -10.09 -10.48
C GLN A 283 -0.95 -9.41 -9.55
N ALA A 284 -1.95 -8.76 -10.14
CA ALA A 284 -3.03 -8.13 -9.38
C ALA A 284 -3.85 -9.18 -8.61
N GLU A 285 -4.20 -10.30 -9.24
CA GLU A 285 -4.90 -11.39 -8.57
C GLU A 285 -4.15 -11.90 -7.34
N ILE A 286 -2.83 -12.12 -7.46
CA ILE A 286 -1.98 -12.53 -6.33
C ILE A 286 -2.04 -11.48 -5.21
N SER A 287 -1.91 -10.20 -5.55
CA SER A 287 -1.97 -9.11 -4.56
C SER A 287 -3.33 -9.04 -3.85
N PHE A 288 -4.43 -9.22 -4.60
CA PHE A 288 -5.78 -9.24 -4.03
C PHE A 288 -6.01 -10.46 -3.14
N LYS A 289 -5.56 -11.66 -3.53
CA LYS A 289 -5.64 -12.87 -2.70
C LYS A 289 -4.79 -12.78 -1.44
N ASN A 290 -3.67 -12.09 -1.48
CA ASN A 290 -2.84 -11.83 -0.31
C ASN A 290 -3.55 -10.95 0.73
N ILE A 291 -4.40 -10.01 0.28
CA ILE A 291 -5.16 -9.11 1.16
C ILE A 291 -6.53 -9.68 1.52
N ARG A 292 -7.14 -10.42 0.61
CA ARG A 292 -8.49 -11.00 0.72
C ARG A 292 -8.43 -12.51 0.42
N PRO A 293 -7.92 -13.36 1.33
CA PRO A 293 -7.60 -14.76 1.04
C PRO A 293 -8.80 -15.59 0.56
N ASN A 294 -10.02 -15.25 0.99
CA ASN A 294 -11.23 -16.02 0.72
C ASN A 294 -12.06 -15.49 -0.45
N ILE A 295 -11.54 -14.55 -1.26
CA ILE A 295 -12.29 -14.00 -2.39
C ILE A 295 -12.34 -14.97 -3.56
N LYS A 296 -13.48 -14.97 -4.24
CA LYS A 296 -13.64 -15.65 -5.52
C LYS A 296 -13.17 -14.71 -6.64
N THR A 297 -12.10 -15.10 -7.33
CA THR A 297 -11.54 -14.34 -8.46
C THR A 297 -11.89 -14.98 -9.79
N GLY A 298 -11.97 -14.17 -10.83
CA GLY A 298 -12.16 -14.65 -12.21
C GLY A 298 -11.50 -13.74 -13.23
N PHE A 299 -11.21 -14.28 -14.40
CA PHE A 299 -10.57 -13.57 -15.49
C PHE A 299 -11.54 -13.35 -16.66
N PHE A 300 -11.57 -12.11 -17.15
CA PHE A 300 -12.29 -11.73 -18.37
C PHE A 300 -11.31 -11.24 -19.43
N SER A 301 -10.58 -12.18 -20.05
CA SER A 301 -9.53 -11.91 -21.04
C SER A 301 -9.45 -13.02 -22.07
N GLY A 302 -9.04 -12.70 -23.30
CA GLY A 302 -8.85 -13.70 -24.35
C GLY A 302 -10.00 -14.69 -24.46
N LYS A 303 -9.74 -15.97 -24.15
CA LYS A 303 -10.75 -17.05 -24.15
C LYS A 303 -11.53 -17.17 -22.83
N ASN A 304 -11.00 -16.63 -21.74
CA ASN A 304 -11.62 -16.70 -20.42
C ASN A 304 -12.72 -15.63 -20.28
N LYS A 305 -13.90 -16.03 -19.81
CA LYS A 305 -15.08 -15.16 -19.66
C LYS A 305 -15.78 -15.39 -18.31
N GLU A 306 -14.97 -15.39 -17.24
CA GLU A 306 -15.47 -15.60 -15.88
C GLU A 306 -15.98 -14.27 -15.30
N SER A 307 -17.28 -14.14 -15.11
CA SER A 307 -17.93 -12.91 -14.62
C SER A 307 -18.55 -13.06 -13.23
N ASN A 308 -18.94 -14.28 -12.83
CA ASN A 308 -19.63 -14.51 -11.55
C ASN A 308 -18.62 -14.72 -10.40
N CYS A 309 -17.88 -13.65 -10.06
CA CYS A 309 -16.83 -13.64 -9.05
C CYS A 309 -16.92 -12.36 -8.21
N ASP A 310 -16.27 -12.35 -7.04
CA ASP A 310 -16.21 -11.16 -6.19
C ASP A 310 -15.27 -10.10 -6.81
N VAL A 311 -14.18 -10.57 -7.41
CA VAL A 311 -13.23 -9.72 -8.14
C VAL A 311 -13.02 -10.27 -9.54
N VAL A 312 -13.31 -9.47 -10.55
CA VAL A 312 -13.09 -9.78 -11.96
C VAL A 312 -11.86 -9.01 -12.47
N PHE A 313 -10.89 -9.75 -13.00
CA PHE A 313 -9.69 -9.19 -13.63
C PHE A 313 -9.86 -9.22 -15.15
N ALA A 314 -9.95 -8.04 -15.77
CA ALA A 314 -10.27 -7.94 -17.20
C ALA A 314 -9.20 -7.23 -18.01
N THR A 315 -8.88 -7.79 -19.21
CA THR A 315 -8.12 -7.01 -20.18
C THR A 315 -9.05 -6.03 -20.89
N VAL A 316 -8.60 -4.79 -21.01
CA VAL A 316 -9.39 -3.75 -21.69
C VAL A 316 -9.67 -4.09 -23.15
N GLN A 317 -8.75 -4.82 -23.84
CA GLN A 317 -8.91 -5.26 -25.23
C GLN A 317 -10.08 -6.23 -25.37
N THR A 318 -10.38 -7.01 -24.33
CA THR A 318 -11.53 -7.92 -24.34
C THR A 318 -12.79 -7.21 -23.83
N LEU A 319 -12.75 -6.70 -22.59
CA LEU A 319 -13.92 -6.11 -21.94
C LEU A 319 -14.46 -4.88 -22.68
N GLY A 320 -13.55 -4.03 -23.22
CA GLY A 320 -13.95 -2.79 -23.91
C GLY A 320 -14.59 -2.98 -25.28
N GLN A 321 -14.76 -4.23 -25.75
CA GLN A 321 -15.53 -4.51 -26.96
C GLN A 321 -17.02 -4.40 -26.67
N LYS A 322 -17.76 -3.67 -27.52
CA LYS A 322 -19.19 -3.38 -27.35
C LYS A 322 -20.06 -4.62 -27.14
N GLN A 323 -19.67 -5.77 -27.72
CA GLN A 323 -20.41 -7.03 -27.57
C GLN A 323 -20.43 -7.58 -26.13
N TYR A 324 -19.48 -7.20 -25.28
CA TYR A 324 -19.40 -7.64 -23.89
C TYR A 324 -19.96 -6.60 -22.91
N LEU A 325 -20.13 -5.35 -23.34
CA LEU A 325 -20.71 -4.26 -22.57
C LEU A 325 -22.24 -4.24 -22.80
N CYS A 326 -22.92 -5.26 -22.32
CA CYS A 326 -24.35 -5.45 -22.44
C CYS A 326 -24.88 -6.26 -21.24
N GLU A 327 -26.20 -6.17 -20.98
CA GLU A 327 -26.92 -6.80 -19.87
C GLU A 327 -26.77 -8.34 -19.81
N GLU A 328 -26.45 -8.99 -20.95
CA GLU A 328 -26.22 -10.43 -21.02
C GLU A 328 -24.95 -10.85 -20.27
N TYR A 329 -23.91 -10.02 -20.29
CA TYR A 329 -22.63 -10.27 -19.63
C TYR A 329 -22.51 -9.55 -18.31
N PHE A 330 -22.85 -8.27 -18.27
CA PHE A 330 -22.72 -7.41 -17.10
C PHE A 330 -23.83 -6.37 -17.05
N LYS A 331 -24.43 -6.19 -15.89
CA LYS A 331 -25.29 -5.04 -15.62
C LYS A 331 -24.46 -3.78 -15.49
N LYS A 332 -25.04 -2.62 -15.73
CA LYS A 332 -24.35 -1.32 -15.60
C LYS A 332 -23.85 -1.07 -14.16
N ASP A 333 -24.61 -1.51 -13.17
CA ASP A 333 -24.33 -1.41 -11.74
C ASP A 333 -23.73 -2.70 -11.14
N GLU A 334 -23.21 -3.61 -11.98
CA GLU A 334 -22.68 -4.90 -11.55
C GLU A 334 -21.51 -4.75 -10.54
N PHE A 335 -20.66 -3.74 -10.73
CA PHE A 335 -19.47 -3.55 -9.91
C PHE A 335 -19.64 -2.34 -8.99
N ASP A 336 -19.43 -2.56 -7.68
CA ASP A 336 -19.37 -1.47 -6.70
C ASP A 336 -18.12 -0.61 -6.90
N TYR A 337 -17.01 -1.23 -7.30
CA TYR A 337 -15.71 -0.62 -7.41
C TYR A 337 -15.01 -1.02 -8.72
N ILE A 338 -14.56 -0.02 -9.47
CA ILE A 338 -13.80 -0.23 -10.69
C ILE A 338 -12.43 0.39 -10.55
N ILE A 339 -11.39 -0.41 -10.81
CA ILE A 339 -9.99 0.00 -10.76
C ILE A 339 -9.43 -0.09 -12.18
N ILE A 340 -8.86 1.01 -12.66
CA ILE A 340 -8.19 1.05 -13.96
C ILE A 340 -6.72 1.32 -13.72
N ASP A 341 -5.90 0.29 -13.98
CA ASP A 341 -4.45 0.40 -13.90
C ASP A 341 -3.88 0.99 -15.17
N GLU A 342 -2.74 1.67 -15.05
CA GLU A 342 -2.11 2.47 -16.11
C GLU A 342 -3.11 3.45 -16.75
N PHE A 343 -3.79 4.22 -15.90
CA PHE A 343 -4.89 5.12 -16.26
C PHE A 343 -4.54 6.14 -17.35
N HIS A 344 -3.26 6.41 -17.57
CA HIS A 344 -2.80 7.24 -18.67
C HIS A 344 -3.19 6.69 -20.07
N HIS A 345 -3.59 5.42 -20.17
CA HIS A 345 -4.17 4.84 -21.38
C HIS A 345 -5.70 5.03 -21.47
N ALA A 346 -6.37 5.51 -20.42
CA ALA A 346 -7.83 5.54 -20.31
C ALA A 346 -8.55 6.39 -21.38
N ALA A 347 -7.87 7.34 -22.00
CA ALA A 347 -8.41 8.10 -23.12
C ALA A 347 -8.46 7.31 -24.46
N ALA A 348 -8.00 6.05 -24.49
CA ALA A 348 -8.15 5.18 -25.66
C ALA A 348 -9.55 4.55 -25.70
N GLY A 349 -10.11 4.35 -26.92
CA GLY A 349 -11.51 3.99 -27.13
C GLY A 349 -12.06 2.84 -26.30
N ASN A 350 -11.29 1.75 -26.12
CA ASN A 350 -11.76 0.60 -25.33
C ASN A 350 -11.89 0.91 -23.84
N TYR A 351 -11.04 1.75 -23.27
CA TYR A 351 -11.15 2.21 -21.89
C TYR A 351 -12.36 3.12 -21.71
N ALA A 352 -12.55 4.07 -22.64
CA ALA A 352 -13.69 4.97 -22.63
C ALA A 352 -15.01 4.18 -22.65
N ASN A 353 -15.12 3.15 -23.49
CA ASN A 353 -16.31 2.26 -23.53
C ASN A 353 -16.60 1.63 -22.16
N VAL A 354 -15.58 1.19 -21.42
CA VAL A 354 -15.75 0.59 -20.08
C VAL A 354 -16.22 1.64 -19.08
N ILE A 355 -15.59 2.81 -19.06
CA ILE A 355 -15.91 3.91 -18.12
C ILE A 355 -17.34 4.44 -18.38
N GLU A 356 -17.74 4.54 -19.64
CA GLU A 356 -19.08 5.03 -20.03
C GLU A 356 -20.21 4.00 -19.78
N TYR A 357 -19.88 2.71 -19.83
CA TYR A 357 -20.89 1.67 -19.66
C TYR A 357 -21.28 1.45 -18.21
N PHE A 358 -20.30 1.34 -17.31
CA PHE A 358 -20.53 1.01 -15.91
C PHE A 358 -20.82 2.23 -15.05
N THR A 359 -21.63 2.01 -14.01
CA THR A 359 -21.97 3.01 -12.98
C THR A 359 -21.58 2.51 -11.59
N PRO A 360 -20.27 2.44 -11.28
CA PRO A 360 -19.79 1.97 -9.99
C PRO A 360 -20.08 2.99 -8.87
N LYS A 361 -20.02 2.56 -7.61
CA LYS A 361 -20.03 3.46 -6.46
C LYS A 361 -18.75 4.29 -6.39
N PHE A 362 -17.62 3.73 -6.84
CA PHE A 362 -16.37 4.45 -6.96
C PHE A 362 -15.51 3.93 -8.12
N LEU A 363 -14.90 4.83 -8.88
CA LEU A 363 -13.94 4.54 -9.94
C LEU A 363 -12.55 5.05 -9.53
N LEU A 364 -11.58 4.15 -9.42
CA LEU A 364 -10.18 4.46 -9.13
C LEU A 364 -9.31 4.36 -10.37
N GLY A 365 -8.69 5.46 -10.76
CA GLY A 365 -7.58 5.48 -11.71
C GLY A 365 -6.23 5.35 -11.00
N LEU A 366 -5.35 4.48 -11.48
CA LEU A 366 -3.98 4.33 -11.00
C LEU A 366 -3.00 4.64 -12.12
N THR A 367 -2.04 5.52 -11.89
CA THR A 367 -0.97 5.78 -12.87
C THR A 367 0.31 6.24 -12.20
N ALA A 368 1.45 6.00 -12.85
CA ALA A 368 2.72 6.60 -12.45
C ALA A 368 2.99 7.92 -13.18
N THR A 369 2.47 8.07 -14.39
CA THR A 369 2.73 9.19 -15.30
C THR A 369 1.42 9.60 -15.98
N PRO A 370 0.66 10.56 -15.43
CA PRO A 370 -0.61 10.97 -16.02
C PRO A 370 -0.42 11.82 -17.29
N GLU A 371 0.75 12.42 -17.46
CA GLU A 371 1.05 13.27 -18.63
C GLU A 371 1.17 12.42 -19.90
N ARG A 372 0.49 12.86 -20.96
CA ARG A 372 0.51 12.23 -22.28
C ARG A 372 1.12 13.14 -23.33
N LEU A 373 1.85 12.53 -24.27
CA LEU A 373 2.41 13.25 -25.42
C LEU A 373 1.37 13.55 -26.51
N ASP A 374 0.22 12.86 -26.49
CA ASP A 374 -0.86 13.03 -27.49
C ASP A 374 -1.91 14.09 -27.11
N ASN A 375 -1.64 14.90 -26.09
CA ASN A 375 -2.49 15.98 -25.59
C ASN A 375 -3.92 15.55 -25.17
N LYS A 376 -4.16 14.24 -24.96
CA LYS A 376 -5.44 13.79 -24.41
C LYS A 376 -5.45 13.95 -22.91
N ASP A 377 -6.47 14.63 -22.42
CA ASP A 377 -6.64 14.91 -20.99
C ASP A 377 -7.25 13.70 -20.30
N VAL A 378 -6.42 12.94 -19.56
CA VAL A 378 -6.89 11.80 -18.75
C VAL A 378 -7.47 12.24 -17.41
N PHE A 379 -7.14 13.46 -16.94
CA PHE A 379 -7.67 13.98 -15.68
C PHE A 379 -9.18 14.24 -15.77
N ALA A 380 -9.67 14.66 -16.94
CA ALA A 380 -11.10 14.88 -17.16
C ALA A 380 -11.95 13.62 -16.94
N LEU A 381 -11.39 12.40 -17.13
CA LEU A 381 -12.10 11.14 -16.90
C LEU A 381 -12.38 10.86 -15.42
N CYS A 382 -11.60 11.47 -14.53
CA CYS A 382 -11.80 11.44 -13.07
C CYS A 382 -12.25 12.81 -12.55
N ASP A 383 -12.92 13.63 -13.37
CA ASP A 383 -13.44 14.95 -13.02
C ASP A 383 -12.37 15.87 -12.39
N TYR A 384 -11.11 15.73 -12.83
CA TYR A 384 -9.90 16.39 -12.29
C TYR A 384 -9.62 16.10 -10.82
N ASN A 385 -10.23 15.06 -10.25
CA ASN A 385 -10.03 14.69 -8.87
C ASN A 385 -8.76 13.85 -8.68
N ILE A 386 -7.63 14.51 -8.38
CA ILE A 386 -6.39 13.84 -7.98
C ILE A 386 -6.43 13.65 -6.47
N VAL A 387 -6.80 12.45 -6.04
CA VAL A 387 -6.95 12.12 -4.62
C VAL A 387 -5.58 12.08 -3.92
N TYR A 388 -4.58 11.52 -4.59
CA TYR A 388 -3.25 11.43 -4.02
C TYR A 388 -2.17 11.49 -5.11
N GLU A 389 -1.09 12.19 -4.81
CA GLU A 389 0.05 12.29 -5.73
C GLU A 389 1.38 12.12 -5.01
N VAL A 390 2.19 11.15 -5.47
CA VAL A 390 3.60 11.00 -5.09
C VAL A 390 4.45 10.62 -6.29
N ARG A 391 5.26 11.55 -6.72
CA ARG A 391 6.20 11.37 -7.83
C ARG A 391 7.48 10.66 -7.38
N LEU A 392 8.28 10.17 -8.34
CA LEU A 392 9.52 9.42 -8.07
C LEU A 392 10.44 10.14 -7.10
N LYS A 393 10.69 11.43 -7.30
CA LYS A 393 11.54 12.24 -6.41
C LYS A 393 10.99 12.27 -4.99
N GLY A 394 9.71 12.60 -4.83
CA GLY A 394 9.06 12.63 -3.52
C GLY A 394 9.08 11.27 -2.79
N ALA A 395 8.91 10.18 -3.54
CA ALA A 395 9.00 8.83 -2.99
C ALA A 395 10.43 8.46 -2.53
N ILE A 396 11.46 8.92 -3.26
CA ILE A 396 12.86 8.75 -2.87
C ILE A 396 13.18 9.62 -1.65
N ASP A 397 12.77 10.88 -1.65
CA ASP A 397 13.02 11.82 -0.54
C ASP A 397 12.36 11.34 0.76
N LYS A 398 11.17 10.71 0.67
CA LYS A 398 10.48 10.08 1.80
C LYS A 398 11.04 8.68 2.17
N GLY A 399 12.04 8.16 1.45
CA GLY A 399 12.66 6.86 1.70
C GLY A 399 11.79 5.64 1.37
N TRP A 400 10.71 5.82 0.61
CA TRP A 400 9.84 4.73 0.14
C TRP A 400 10.41 4.00 -1.07
N LEU A 401 11.19 4.74 -1.89
CA LEU A 401 11.98 4.18 -2.98
C LEU A 401 13.46 4.46 -2.74
N VAL A 402 14.31 3.58 -3.23
CA VAL A 402 15.76 3.75 -3.11
C VAL A 402 16.27 4.77 -4.13
N PRO A 403 17.26 5.61 -3.77
CA PRO A 403 17.89 6.50 -4.71
C PRO A 403 18.69 5.70 -5.75
N PHE A 404 18.75 6.21 -6.95
CA PHE A 404 19.58 5.67 -8.03
C PHE A 404 20.71 6.62 -8.39
N ARG A 405 21.76 6.09 -9.00
CA ARG A 405 22.85 6.87 -9.58
C ARG A 405 22.75 6.81 -11.09
N TYR A 406 22.71 7.98 -11.71
CA TYR A 406 22.72 8.11 -13.15
C TYR A 406 24.13 8.41 -13.65
N TYR A 407 24.60 7.64 -14.62
CA TYR A 407 25.87 7.85 -15.29
C TYR A 407 25.65 8.06 -16.78
N GLY A 408 25.91 9.27 -17.26
CA GLY A 408 26.00 9.54 -18.70
C GLY A 408 27.38 9.10 -19.19
N VAL A 409 27.43 8.19 -20.13
CA VAL A 409 28.65 7.73 -20.77
C VAL A 409 28.72 8.31 -22.18
N PHE A 410 29.74 9.12 -22.41
CA PHE A 410 29.97 9.65 -23.75
C PHE A 410 30.52 8.55 -24.65
N ASP A 411 29.92 8.37 -25.84
CA ASP A 411 30.45 7.55 -26.91
C ASP A 411 30.74 8.41 -28.16
N ASP A 412 31.61 7.91 -29.04
CA ASP A 412 32.04 8.62 -30.26
C ASP A 412 31.04 8.41 -31.42
N THR A 413 29.83 7.92 -31.18
CA THR A 413 28.82 7.69 -32.23
C THR A 413 28.36 9.02 -32.80
N ASP A 414 28.59 9.23 -34.10
CA ASP A 414 28.19 10.44 -34.81
C ASP A 414 26.74 10.32 -35.28
N TYR A 415 25.80 10.72 -34.44
CA TYR A 415 24.37 10.70 -34.73
C TYR A 415 23.96 11.68 -35.83
N THR A 416 24.82 12.64 -36.20
CA THR A 416 24.51 13.61 -37.27
C THR A 416 24.51 12.98 -38.67
N LYS A 417 25.17 11.83 -38.81
CA LYS A 417 25.22 11.05 -40.04
C LYS A 417 24.03 10.11 -40.22
N ILE A 418 23.15 10.00 -39.23
CA ILE A 418 21.98 9.14 -39.26
C ILE A 418 20.79 9.97 -39.76
N SER A 419 20.14 9.49 -40.80
CA SER A 419 18.95 10.11 -41.34
C SER A 419 17.84 10.19 -40.30
N SER A 420 17.17 11.35 -40.20
CA SER A 420 16.03 11.48 -39.28
C SER A 420 14.81 12.06 -39.99
N ARG A 421 13.61 11.55 -39.70
CA ARG A 421 12.34 12.02 -40.23
C ARG A 421 11.31 12.15 -39.12
N ASN A 422 10.70 13.32 -39.00
CA ASN A 422 9.72 13.62 -37.94
C ASN A 422 10.25 13.38 -36.52
N GLY A 423 11.53 13.67 -36.27
CA GLY A 423 12.17 13.47 -34.95
C GLY A 423 12.55 12.02 -34.64
N LYS A 424 12.43 11.10 -35.62
CA LYS A 424 12.85 9.70 -35.47
C LYS A 424 14.01 9.39 -36.40
N TYR A 425 15.02 8.73 -35.87
CA TYR A 425 16.15 8.21 -36.64
C TYR A 425 15.71 7.07 -37.58
N ASP A 426 16.39 6.95 -38.73
CA ASP A 426 16.25 5.78 -39.56
C ASP A 426 16.73 4.52 -38.79
N GLY A 427 15.90 3.47 -38.77
CA GLY A 427 16.14 2.32 -37.93
C GLY A 427 17.36 1.49 -38.34
N GLU A 428 17.61 1.33 -39.65
CA GLU A 428 18.73 0.53 -40.15
C GLU A 428 20.06 1.24 -40.01
N GLU A 429 20.09 2.55 -40.29
CA GLU A 429 21.28 3.39 -40.11
C GLU A 429 21.65 3.50 -38.62
N LEU A 430 20.65 3.70 -37.74
CA LEU A 430 20.85 3.72 -36.30
C LEU A 430 21.38 2.37 -35.77
N GLU A 431 20.80 1.27 -36.21
CA GLU A 431 21.23 -0.07 -35.85
C GLU A 431 22.69 -0.29 -36.24
N THR A 432 23.08 0.03 -37.46
CA THR A 432 24.46 -0.06 -37.95
C THR A 432 25.43 0.79 -37.13
N ALA A 433 25.04 2.01 -36.77
CA ALA A 433 25.86 2.92 -35.96
C ALA A 433 26.05 2.46 -34.52
N LEU A 434 25.09 1.73 -33.97
CA LEU A 434 25.11 1.24 -32.59
C LEU A 434 25.79 -0.13 -32.43
N MET A 435 25.86 -0.94 -33.50
CA MET A 435 26.46 -2.28 -33.51
C MET A 435 27.95 -2.24 -33.88
N ILE A 436 28.75 -1.50 -33.12
CA ILE A 436 30.20 -1.34 -33.36
C ILE A 436 30.93 -1.89 -32.13
N ASN A 437 31.94 -2.73 -32.34
CA ASN A 437 32.73 -3.35 -31.27
C ASN A 437 33.29 -2.32 -30.27
N LYS A 438 33.80 -1.18 -30.74
CA LYS A 438 34.31 -0.10 -29.87
C LYS A 438 33.26 0.38 -28.86
N ARG A 439 31.99 0.47 -29.28
CA ARG A 439 30.89 0.86 -28.42
C ARG A 439 30.49 -0.25 -27.46
N ALA A 440 30.46 -1.50 -27.93
CA ALA A 440 30.20 -2.66 -27.09
C ALA A 440 31.28 -2.82 -26.01
N ASP A 441 32.57 -2.60 -26.35
CA ASP A 441 33.69 -2.56 -25.40
C ASP A 441 33.49 -1.49 -24.30
N LEU A 442 33.06 -0.30 -24.70
CA LEU A 442 32.80 0.80 -23.77
C LEU A 442 31.67 0.41 -22.79
N ILE A 443 30.59 -0.16 -23.29
CA ILE A 443 29.44 -0.62 -22.50
C ILE A 443 29.90 -1.71 -21.52
N LEU A 444 30.62 -2.73 -22.01
CA LEU A 444 31.12 -3.83 -21.21
C LEU A 444 32.09 -3.34 -20.12
N LYS A 445 32.99 -2.40 -20.45
CA LYS A 445 33.89 -1.78 -19.48
C LYS A 445 33.15 -1.12 -18.34
N HIS A 446 32.10 -0.34 -18.64
CA HIS A 446 31.27 0.29 -17.62
C HIS A 446 30.45 -0.71 -16.84
N TYR A 447 29.89 -1.73 -17.48
CA TYR A 447 29.21 -2.83 -16.81
C TYR A 447 30.13 -3.51 -15.76
N LYS A 448 31.33 -3.88 -16.15
CA LYS A 448 32.32 -4.50 -15.24
C LYS A 448 32.76 -3.55 -14.11
N LYS A 449 32.92 -2.24 -14.41
CA LYS A 449 33.31 -1.21 -13.42
C LYS A 449 32.33 -1.12 -12.25
N TYR A 450 31.05 -1.22 -12.52
CA TYR A 450 30.00 -1.09 -11.50
C TYR A 450 29.59 -2.44 -10.88
N ASN A 451 30.19 -3.55 -11.33
CA ASN A 451 30.06 -4.90 -10.75
C ASN A 451 28.60 -5.33 -10.53
N SER A 452 27.74 -5.10 -11.52
CA SER A 452 26.34 -5.52 -11.48
C SER A 452 26.21 -7.03 -11.44
N LYS A 453 25.26 -7.51 -10.66
CA LYS A 453 24.90 -8.93 -10.59
C LYS A 453 23.67 -9.26 -11.45
N ARG A 454 22.72 -8.32 -11.55
CA ARG A 454 21.46 -8.49 -12.28
C ARG A 454 21.10 -7.22 -13.01
N ALA A 455 21.27 -7.21 -14.33
CA ALA A 455 21.07 -6.04 -15.15
C ALA A 455 20.00 -6.22 -16.23
N LEU A 456 19.44 -5.09 -16.69
CA LEU A 456 18.66 -5.00 -17.92
C LEU A 456 19.33 -4.05 -18.90
N GLY A 457 19.39 -4.44 -20.20
CA GLY A 457 19.86 -3.61 -21.28
C GLY A 457 18.72 -3.30 -22.27
N PHE A 458 18.43 -2.02 -22.48
CA PHE A 458 17.40 -1.58 -23.44
C PHE A 458 18.06 -1.18 -24.76
N CYS A 459 17.78 -1.95 -25.79
CA CYS A 459 18.36 -1.82 -27.13
C CYS A 459 17.40 -1.15 -28.11
N SER A 460 17.94 -0.61 -29.23
CA SER A 460 17.18 0.06 -30.28
C SER A 460 16.42 -0.90 -31.19
N SER A 461 17.00 -2.08 -31.44
CA SER A 461 16.43 -3.09 -32.31
C SER A 461 16.70 -4.49 -31.77
N ARG A 462 16.01 -5.46 -32.36
CA ARG A 462 16.19 -6.86 -32.08
C ARG A 462 17.63 -7.34 -32.39
N LYS A 463 18.16 -6.97 -33.53
CA LYS A 463 19.54 -7.32 -33.92
C LYS A 463 20.56 -6.70 -32.97
N HIS A 464 20.32 -5.43 -32.52
CA HIS A 464 21.16 -4.79 -31.53
C HIS A 464 21.14 -5.55 -30.18
N ALA A 465 19.97 -6.03 -29.74
CA ALA A 465 19.88 -6.84 -28.51
C ALA A 465 20.59 -8.19 -28.64
N GLU A 466 20.45 -8.86 -29.78
CA GLU A 466 21.14 -10.12 -30.10
C GLU A 466 22.66 -9.91 -30.13
N TYR A 467 23.14 -8.91 -30.85
CA TYR A 467 24.56 -8.53 -30.90
C TYR A 467 25.14 -8.27 -29.51
N MET A 468 24.44 -7.51 -28.66
CA MET A 468 24.92 -7.24 -27.30
C MET A 468 24.92 -8.50 -26.42
N SER A 469 23.94 -9.40 -26.59
CA SER A 469 23.90 -10.67 -25.87
C SER A 469 25.07 -11.58 -26.25
N GLU A 470 25.33 -11.71 -27.56
CA GLU A 470 26.48 -12.47 -28.11
C GLU A 470 27.79 -11.89 -27.55
N TYR A 471 27.99 -10.59 -27.71
CA TYR A 471 29.20 -9.90 -27.27
C TYR A 471 29.49 -10.06 -25.78
N PHE A 472 28.46 -10.00 -24.94
CA PHE A 472 28.61 -10.20 -23.50
C PHE A 472 28.96 -11.64 -23.14
N ASN A 473 28.32 -12.63 -23.81
CA ASN A 473 28.64 -14.05 -23.62
C ASN A 473 30.07 -14.39 -24.04
N GLU A 474 30.55 -13.90 -25.20
CA GLU A 474 31.94 -14.05 -25.64
C GLU A 474 32.95 -13.49 -24.63
N ASN A 475 32.54 -12.47 -23.84
CA ASN A 475 33.36 -11.84 -22.80
C ASN A 475 33.10 -12.39 -21.39
N GLY A 476 32.45 -13.56 -21.28
CA GLY A 476 32.26 -14.31 -20.04
C GLY A 476 31.14 -13.80 -19.14
N ILE A 477 30.24 -12.94 -19.64
CA ILE A 477 29.07 -12.46 -18.93
C ILE A 477 27.82 -13.17 -19.46
N LYS A 478 27.14 -13.93 -18.62
CA LYS A 478 25.94 -14.69 -19.02
C LYS A 478 24.79 -13.77 -19.39
N ALA A 479 24.50 -13.66 -20.67
CA ALA A 479 23.50 -12.76 -21.23
C ALA A 479 22.48 -13.52 -22.07
N CYS A 480 21.27 -13.00 -22.14
CA CYS A 480 20.26 -13.43 -23.10
C CYS A 480 19.48 -12.25 -23.69
N THR A 481 18.75 -12.54 -24.77
CA THR A 481 17.86 -11.59 -25.43
C THR A 481 16.42 -11.98 -25.21
N VAL A 482 15.58 -10.98 -24.85
CA VAL A 482 14.12 -11.14 -24.80
C VAL A 482 13.48 -10.17 -25.78
N VAL A 483 12.97 -10.73 -26.87
CA VAL A 483 12.35 -9.99 -27.98
C VAL A 483 11.11 -10.72 -28.49
N SER A 484 10.22 -10.00 -29.18
CA SER A 484 9.06 -10.61 -29.85
C SER A 484 9.47 -11.28 -31.16
N GLY A 485 8.85 -12.42 -31.50
CA GLY A 485 9.04 -13.11 -32.80
C GLY A 485 9.91 -14.37 -32.70
N ALA A 486 10.55 -14.80 -33.83
CA ALA A 486 11.30 -16.04 -33.89
C ALA A 486 12.51 -16.05 -32.95
N GLN A 487 12.80 -17.20 -32.35
CA GLN A 487 13.91 -17.38 -31.42
C GLN A 487 15.24 -17.51 -32.17
N THR A 488 16.29 -16.94 -31.60
CA THR A 488 17.69 -17.09 -32.02
C THR A 488 18.47 -17.82 -30.92
N GLU A 489 19.75 -18.12 -31.16
CA GLU A 489 20.61 -18.86 -30.24
C GLU A 489 20.64 -18.26 -28.80
N PHE A 490 20.65 -16.93 -28.68
CA PHE A 490 20.70 -16.22 -27.39
C PHE A 490 19.31 -15.74 -26.91
N SER A 491 18.24 -16.02 -27.63
CA SER A 491 16.91 -15.57 -27.24
C SER A 491 16.23 -16.53 -26.27
N MET A 492 15.50 -15.98 -25.31
CA MET A 492 14.69 -16.73 -24.35
C MET A 492 13.28 -16.17 -24.28
N GLN A 493 12.34 -17.00 -23.82
CA GLN A 493 11.04 -16.50 -23.43
C GLN A 493 11.16 -15.61 -22.19
N ARG A 494 10.34 -14.55 -22.15
CA ARG A 494 10.39 -13.53 -21.07
C ARG A 494 10.36 -14.15 -19.67
N ARG A 495 9.47 -15.11 -19.43
CA ARG A 495 9.30 -15.74 -18.11
C ARG A 495 10.54 -16.53 -17.70
N GLU A 496 11.07 -17.33 -18.61
CA GLU A 496 12.28 -18.12 -18.38
C GLU A 496 13.50 -17.23 -18.11
N ALA A 497 13.70 -16.18 -18.91
CA ALA A 497 14.81 -15.24 -18.74
C ALA A 497 14.75 -14.54 -17.37
N VAL A 498 13.57 -14.09 -16.96
CA VAL A 498 13.35 -13.47 -15.65
C VAL A 498 13.65 -14.45 -14.51
N ASP A 499 13.18 -15.68 -14.59
CA ASP A 499 13.44 -16.71 -13.56
C ASP A 499 14.93 -17.02 -13.43
N LYS A 500 15.65 -17.13 -14.56
CA LYS A 500 17.10 -17.34 -14.58
C LYS A 500 17.87 -16.14 -14.03
N LEU A 501 17.44 -14.92 -14.34
CA LEU A 501 18.04 -13.69 -13.79
C LEU A 501 17.86 -13.63 -12.27
N LYS A 502 16.66 -13.93 -11.76
CA LYS A 502 16.37 -13.99 -10.32
C LYS A 502 17.25 -15.01 -9.60
N LYS A 503 17.46 -16.18 -10.19
CA LYS A 503 18.33 -17.24 -9.64
C LYS A 503 19.83 -16.94 -9.77
N GLY A 504 20.22 -15.91 -10.52
CA GLY A 504 21.65 -15.58 -10.78
C GLY A 504 22.29 -16.51 -11.81
N GLU A 505 21.50 -17.25 -12.58
CA GLU A 505 21.95 -18.07 -13.72
C GLU A 505 22.28 -17.20 -14.95
N LEU A 506 21.66 -16.02 -15.03
CA LEU A 506 21.95 -14.93 -15.96
C LEU A 506 22.41 -13.69 -15.17
N ASN A 507 23.26 -12.89 -15.83
CA ASN A 507 23.74 -11.61 -15.29
C ASN A 507 22.99 -10.42 -15.90
N ILE A 508 22.57 -10.54 -17.17
CA ILE A 508 21.92 -9.46 -17.90
C ILE A 508 20.94 -9.99 -18.94
N ILE A 509 19.83 -9.26 -19.11
CA ILE A 509 18.87 -9.47 -20.19
C ILE A 509 18.89 -8.24 -21.09
N PHE A 510 19.11 -8.42 -22.38
CA PHE A 510 18.94 -7.38 -23.39
C PHE A 510 17.56 -7.47 -24.02
N SER A 511 16.92 -6.33 -24.22
CA SER A 511 15.55 -6.30 -24.72
C SER A 511 15.27 -5.04 -25.53
N VAL A 512 14.22 -5.15 -26.36
CA VAL A 512 13.58 -4.01 -27.04
C VAL A 512 12.24 -3.82 -26.39
N ASP A 513 11.65 -2.92 -25.98
CA ASP A 513 10.31 -2.62 -25.43
C ASP A 513 9.60 -3.65 -24.51
N MET A 514 10.12 -4.90 -24.42
CA MET A 514 9.45 -5.99 -23.68
C MET A 514 9.38 -5.77 -22.16
N PHE A 515 10.24 -4.91 -21.62
CA PHE A 515 10.34 -4.60 -20.19
C PHE A 515 10.05 -3.13 -19.86
N ASN A 516 9.43 -2.38 -20.77
CA ASN A 516 9.07 -0.99 -20.52
C ASN A 516 7.97 -0.86 -19.45
N GLU A 517 7.09 -1.87 -19.32
CA GLU A 517 5.95 -1.90 -18.41
C GLU A 517 5.73 -3.30 -17.84
N GLY A 518 5.14 -3.42 -16.65
CA GLY A 518 4.75 -4.68 -16.05
C GLY A 518 5.94 -5.55 -15.59
N LEU A 519 7.08 -4.94 -15.23
CA LEU A 519 8.24 -5.65 -14.71
C LEU A 519 8.30 -5.51 -13.19
N ASP A 520 8.35 -6.65 -12.50
CA ASP A 520 8.61 -6.72 -11.07
C ASP A 520 9.78 -7.67 -10.80
N ILE A 521 11.00 -7.12 -10.88
CA ILE A 521 12.24 -7.81 -10.52
C ILE A 521 13.00 -6.93 -9.52
N PRO A 522 12.71 -7.07 -8.23
CA PRO A 522 13.33 -6.25 -7.19
C PRO A 522 14.85 -6.38 -7.10
N GLU A 523 15.39 -7.47 -7.63
CA GLU A 523 16.81 -7.79 -7.57
C GLU A 523 17.66 -7.08 -8.62
N ILE A 524 17.07 -6.33 -9.56
CA ILE A 524 17.82 -5.56 -10.56
C ILE A 524 18.61 -4.46 -9.87
N ASP A 525 19.91 -4.45 -10.14
CA ASP A 525 20.86 -3.48 -9.58
C ASP A 525 21.47 -2.54 -10.65
N MET A 526 21.22 -2.78 -11.95
CA MET A 526 21.67 -1.93 -13.03
C MET A 526 20.73 -1.92 -14.23
N ILE A 527 20.59 -0.76 -14.85
CA ILE A 527 19.91 -0.58 -16.13
C ILE A 527 20.85 0.09 -17.12
N LEU A 528 20.96 -0.49 -18.31
CA LEU A 528 21.75 0.05 -19.43
C LEU A 528 20.77 0.58 -20.48
N LEU A 529 20.74 1.88 -20.69
CA LEU A 529 19.99 2.53 -21.76
C LEU A 529 20.89 2.65 -22.99
N LEU A 530 20.79 1.72 -23.92
CA LEU A 530 21.67 1.59 -25.08
C LEU A 530 21.08 2.18 -26.36
N ARG A 531 19.90 2.75 -26.27
CA ARG A 531 19.20 3.41 -27.39
C ARG A 531 18.94 4.89 -27.07
N PRO A 532 18.86 5.75 -28.08
CA PRO A 532 18.31 7.08 -27.89
C PRO A 532 16.84 6.97 -27.47
N THR A 533 16.40 7.82 -26.58
CA THR A 533 15.00 7.92 -26.18
C THR A 533 14.44 9.28 -26.55
N GLU A 534 13.36 9.28 -27.31
CA GLU A 534 12.66 10.48 -27.75
C GLU A 534 11.53 10.87 -26.79
N SER A 535 11.25 10.01 -25.81
CA SER A 535 10.16 10.20 -24.87
C SER A 535 10.66 10.27 -23.42
N PRO A 536 10.21 11.25 -22.62
CA PRO A 536 10.41 11.25 -21.18
C PRO A 536 9.96 9.93 -20.53
N LYS A 537 8.95 9.24 -21.09
CA LYS A 537 8.49 7.92 -20.64
C LYS A 537 9.54 6.82 -20.88
N GLY A 538 10.28 6.86 -21.98
CA GLY A 538 11.37 5.91 -22.23
C GLY A 538 12.51 6.04 -21.23
N MET A 539 12.70 7.22 -20.63
CA MET A 539 13.70 7.48 -19.61
C MET A 539 13.19 7.14 -18.19
N PHE A 540 11.87 7.28 -17.94
CA PHE A 540 11.26 7.08 -16.63
C PHE A 540 10.34 5.84 -16.56
N GLY A 541 9.95 5.27 -17.69
CA GLY A 541 9.13 4.06 -17.75
C GLY A 541 9.90 2.76 -17.54
N ALA A 542 11.23 2.77 -17.67
CA ALA A 542 12.07 1.71 -17.17
C ALA A 542 12.05 1.80 -15.64
N THR A 543 11.37 0.89 -15.02
CA THR A 543 11.20 0.82 -13.58
C THR A 543 12.56 0.69 -12.90
N PHE A 544 13.00 1.73 -12.25
CA PHE A 544 14.22 1.73 -11.45
C PHE A 544 13.92 1.09 -10.10
N TYR A 545 14.08 -0.23 -10.01
CA TYR A 545 14.17 -0.92 -8.73
C TYR A 545 15.64 -1.15 -8.43
N VAL A 546 16.19 -0.41 -7.51
CA VAL A 546 17.43 -0.78 -6.84
C VAL A 546 17.04 -1.10 -5.41
N ASN A 547 16.87 -2.39 -5.12
CA ASN A 547 16.72 -2.88 -3.76
C ASN A 547 18.09 -2.94 -3.09
N ARG A 548 18.15 -2.53 -1.84
CA ARG A 548 19.22 -2.88 -0.91
C ARG A 548 18.97 -4.24 -0.30
#